data_dd02923c76866519a406815bceeef2d8
#
_entry.id   dd02923c76866519a406815bceeef2d8
#
_cell.length_a   1.000
_cell.length_b   1.000
_cell.length_c   1.000
_cell.angle_alpha   90.00
_cell.angle_beta   90.00
_cell.angle_gamma   90.00
#
_symmetry.space_group_name_H-M   'P 1'
#
loop_
_entity.id
_entity.type
_entity.pdbx_description
1 polymer ?
#
loop_
_entity_poly.entity_id
_entity_poly.type
_entity_poly.pdbx_seq_one_letter_code
_entity_poly.pdbx_strand_id
1 'polypeptide(L)' 'MTNHENLVNLFESYLAENDKFQNKGNKSAGTRARKALAEFTKVAKERRKEIQDSKTAEQTT' A
#
# COMPACT_ATOMS: atom_id res chain seq x y z
N MET A 1 8.01 -1.94 -11.75
CA MET A 1 7.99 -1.28 -10.43
C MET A 1 8.21 -2.29 -9.33
N THR A 2 8.94 -1.91 -8.31
CA THR A 2 9.17 -2.76 -7.16
C THR A 2 7.96 -2.72 -6.22
N ASN A 3 7.88 -3.70 -5.31
CA ASN A 3 6.82 -3.68 -4.30
C ASN A 3 6.91 -2.44 -3.40
N HIS A 4 8.13 -1.98 -3.13
CA HIS A 4 8.31 -0.74 -2.37
C HIS A 4 7.67 0.44 -3.09
N GLU A 5 7.97 0.61 -4.38
CA GLU A 5 7.39 1.70 -5.17
C GLU A 5 5.87 1.59 -5.28
N ASN A 6 5.36 0.36 -5.42
CA ASN A 6 3.92 0.12 -5.44
C ASN A 6 3.25 0.55 -4.14
N LEU A 7 3.89 0.27 -3.00
CA LEU A 7 3.36 0.69 -1.70
C LEU A 7 3.31 2.20 -1.57
N VAL A 8 4.37 2.89 -2.02
CA VAL A 8 4.39 4.36 -1.99
C VAL A 8 3.26 4.92 -2.86
N ASN A 9 3.12 4.41 -4.07
CA ASN A 9 2.08 4.88 -5.00
C ASN A 9 0.67 4.61 -4.48
N LEU A 10 0.45 3.44 -3.88
CA LEU A 10 -0.85 3.09 -3.31
C LEU A 10 -1.20 3.97 -2.13
N PHE A 11 -0.21 4.29 -1.30
CA PHE A 11 -0.41 5.17 -0.16
C PHE A 11 -0.76 6.58 -0.63
N GLU A 12 -0.07 7.09 -1.65
CA GLU A 12 -0.38 8.41 -2.21
C GLU A 12 -1.79 8.45 -2.81
N SER A 13 -2.19 7.38 -3.52
CA SER A 13 -3.56 7.27 -4.03
C SER A 13 -4.57 7.28 -2.91
N TYR A 14 -4.29 6.53 -1.84
CA TYR A 14 -5.16 6.52 -0.67
C TYR A 14 -5.32 7.91 -0.07
N LEU A 15 -4.21 8.62 0.11
CA LEU A 15 -4.25 9.96 0.69
C LEU A 15 -5.12 10.91 -0.14
N ALA A 16 -4.96 10.87 -1.45
CA ALA A 16 -5.74 11.73 -2.36
C ALA A 16 -7.23 11.40 -2.28
N GLU A 17 -7.59 10.12 -2.32
CA GLU A 17 -8.99 9.70 -2.27
C GLU A 17 -9.59 9.94 -0.89
N ASN A 18 -8.80 9.74 0.17
CA ASN A 18 -9.24 9.98 1.53
C ASN A 18 -9.57 11.47 1.75
N ASP A 19 -8.76 12.36 1.18
CA ASP A 19 -9.03 13.79 1.26
C ASP A 19 -10.38 14.14 0.62
N LYS A 20 -10.65 13.60 -0.56
CA LYS A 20 -11.93 13.82 -1.24
C LYS A 20 -13.09 13.26 -0.43
N PHE A 21 -12.90 12.11 0.19
CA PHE A 21 -13.95 11.48 0.99
C PHE A 21 -14.25 12.27 2.26
N GLN A 22 -13.21 12.60 3.03
CA GLN A 22 -13.41 13.26 4.33
C GLN A 22 -13.72 14.74 4.21
N ASN A 23 -13.03 15.44 3.31
CA ASN A 23 -13.15 16.90 3.25
C ASN A 23 -14.20 17.39 2.25
N LYS A 24 -14.50 16.59 1.23
CA LYS A 24 -15.46 16.97 0.19
C LYS A 24 -16.72 16.11 0.18
N GLY A 25 -16.79 15.10 1.04
CA GLY A 25 -17.95 14.23 1.15
C GLY A 25 -18.21 13.37 -0.07
N ASN A 26 -17.17 13.08 -0.86
CA ASN A 26 -17.29 12.29 -2.07
C ASN A 26 -17.32 10.80 -1.74
N LYS A 27 -18.51 10.18 -1.84
CA LYS A 27 -18.69 8.78 -1.49
C LYS A 27 -17.93 7.84 -2.43
N SER A 28 -17.82 8.16 -3.70
CA SER A 28 -17.05 7.36 -4.66
C SER A 28 -15.57 7.34 -4.29
N ALA A 29 -15.06 8.45 -3.76
CA ALA A 29 -13.68 8.51 -3.30
C ALA A 29 -13.46 7.57 -2.10
N GLY A 30 -14.46 7.42 -1.23
CA GLY A 30 -14.40 6.46 -0.13
C GLY A 30 -14.23 5.03 -0.62
N THR A 31 -14.96 4.66 -1.66
CA THR A 31 -14.83 3.34 -2.27
C THR A 31 -13.44 3.13 -2.86
N ARG A 32 -12.91 4.14 -3.55
CA ARG A 32 -11.57 4.08 -4.12
C ARG A 32 -10.49 4.02 -3.04
N ALA A 33 -10.67 4.74 -1.94
CA ALA A 33 -9.75 4.69 -0.81
C ALA A 33 -9.71 3.29 -0.19
N ARG A 34 -10.86 2.65 -0.01
CA ARG A 34 -10.94 1.28 0.51
C ARG A 34 -10.24 0.29 -0.42
N LYS A 35 -10.42 0.46 -1.72
CA LYS A 35 -9.77 -0.40 -2.71
C LYS A 35 -8.25 -0.25 -2.65
N ALA A 36 -7.77 0.99 -2.53
CA ALA A 36 -6.34 1.26 -2.40
C ALA A 36 -5.77 0.59 -1.14
N LEU A 37 -6.50 0.64 -0.04
CA LEU A 37 -6.08 -0.01 1.21
C LEU A 37 -6.02 -1.53 1.07
N ALA A 38 -6.97 -2.14 0.36
CA ALA A 38 -6.97 -3.57 0.12
C ALA A 38 -5.75 -3.99 -0.70
N GLU A 39 -5.45 -3.25 -1.76
CA GLU A 39 -4.27 -3.52 -2.58
C GLU A 39 -2.98 -3.26 -1.81
N PHE A 40 -2.95 -2.20 -1.00
CA PHE A 40 -1.81 -1.90 -0.15
C PHE A 40 -1.50 -3.07 0.79
N THR A 41 -2.53 -3.63 1.42
CA THR A 41 -2.37 -4.79 2.31
C THR A 41 -1.76 -5.98 1.58
N LYS A 42 -2.24 -6.24 0.37
CA LYS A 42 -1.75 -7.35 -0.45
C LYS A 42 -0.26 -7.15 -0.79
N VAL A 43 0.10 -5.98 -1.26
CA VAL A 43 1.49 -5.67 -1.62
C VAL A 43 2.37 -5.63 -0.38
N ALA A 44 1.83 -5.14 0.74
CA ALA A 44 2.57 -5.09 2.00
C ALA A 44 2.98 -6.48 2.47
N LYS A 45 2.13 -7.49 2.30
CA LYS A 45 2.46 -8.87 2.64
C LYS A 45 3.63 -9.37 1.79
N GLU A 46 3.60 -9.09 0.50
CA GLU A 46 4.68 -9.47 -0.40
C GLU A 46 5.99 -8.78 -0.02
N ARG A 47 5.91 -7.49 0.32
CA ARG A 47 7.10 -6.73 0.72
C ARG A 47 7.68 -7.24 2.03
N ARG A 48 6.83 -7.60 3.00
CA ARG A 48 7.28 -8.20 4.25
C ARG A 48 8.04 -9.50 4.00
N LYS A 49 7.54 -10.30 3.09
CA LYS A 49 8.21 -11.56 2.72
C LYS A 49 9.58 -11.30 2.11
N GLU A 50 9.69 -10.31 1.23
CA GLU A 50 10.96 -9.94 0.63
C GLU A 50 12.01 -9.56 1.68
N ILE A 51 11.59 -8.75 2.65
CA ILE A 51 12.47 -8.31 3.73
C ILE A 51 12.88 -9.50 4.59
N GLN A 52 11.96 -10.39 4.90
CA GLN A 52 12.24 -11.58 5.69
C GLN A 52 13.22 -12.51 4.96
N ASP A 53 13.02 -12.71 3.67
CA ASP A 53 13.91 -13.54 2.85
C ASP A 53 15.31 -12.94 2.80
N SER A 54 15.45 -11.63 2.70
CA SER A 54 16.73 -10.94 2.72
C SER A 54 17.44 -11.14 4.06
N LYS A 55 16.71 -11.01 5.16
CA LYS A 55 17.28 -11.20 6.50
C LYS A 55 17.74 -12.64 6.70
N THR A 56 16.94 -13.59 6.23
CA THR A 56 17.30 -15.01 6.33
C THR A 56 18.57 -15.30 5.55
N ALA A 57 18.72 -14.74 4.35
CA ALA A 57 19.90 -14.88 3.55
C ALA A 57 21.14 -14.29 4.26
N GLU A 58 20.98 -13.13 4.88
CA GLU A 58 22.07 -12.51 5.64
C GLU A 58 22.46 -13.32 6.86
N GLN A 59 21.51 -13.91 7.54
CA GLN A 59 21.75 -14.71 8.74
C GLN A 59 22.46 -16.01 8.45
N THR A 60 22.33 -16.53 7.24
CA THR A 60 22.97 -17.78 6.86
C THR A 60 24.41 -17.59 6.40
N THR A 61 24.84 -16.39 6.25
CA THR A 61 26.23 -16.07 5.92
C THR A 61 26.99 -15.65 7.17
#